data_e3d033ec4a6b68709c361de73bc761a0
#
_entry.id   e3d033ec4a6b68709c361de73bc761a0
#
_cell.length_a   1.000
_cell.length_b   1.000
_cell.length_c   1.000
_cell.angle_alpha   90.00
_cell.angle_beta   90.00
_cell.angle_gamma   90.00
#
_symmetry.space_group_name_H-M   'P 1'
#
loop_
_entity.id
_entity.type
_entity.pdbx_description
1 polymer ?
#
loop_
_entity_poly.entity_id
_entity_poly.type
_entity_poly.pdbx_seq_one_letter_code
_entity_poly.pdbx_strand_id
1 'polypeptide(L)'
;ERFLNAELKRRDLPPSALALVGFSQGTMMSLHVGLRRPVAPVGIVGYSGMLVMPEKVDVESFAAEISSKPPVLLIHGDADQLIPVQALFHAAQSLAALGIPAQWHISSGVGHGIDQEGLRQGGEFLAKCFAAGK
;
A
#
# COMPACT_ATOMS: atom_id res chain seq x y z
N GLU A 1 5.60 -11.51 7.55
CA GLU A 1 4.44 -11.68 8.46
C GLU A 1 4.89 -12.03 9.87
N ARG A 2 5.74 -13.03 10.04
CA ARG A 2 6.27 -13.40 11.36
C ARG A 2 7.04 -12.24 12.00
N PHE A 3 7.83 -11.54 11.22
CA PHE A 3 8.60 -10.39 11.71
C PHE A 3 7.68 -9.31 12.26
N LEU A 4 6.61 -8.97 11.53
CA LEU A 4 5.67 -7.94 11.95
C LEU A 4 4.96 -8.33 13.25
N ASN A 5 4.51 -9.57 13.35
CA ASN A 5 3.83 -10.06 14.55
C ASN A 5 4.78 -10.09 15.75
N ALA A 6 6.03 -10.50 15.55
CA ALA A 6 7.03 -10.51 16.61
C ALA A 6 7.35 -9.11 17.12
N GLU A 7 7.48 -8.12 16.20
CA GLU A 7 7.76 -6.74 16.56
C GLU A 7 6.60 -6.10 17.33
N LEU A 8 5.37 -6.35 16.90
CA LEU A 8 4.20 -5.84 17.62
C LEU A 8 4.13 -6.40 19.03
N LYS A 9 4.36 -7.68 19.18
CA LYS A 9 4.37 -8.35 20.48
C LYS A 9 5.50 -7.81 21.36
N ARG A 10 6.69 -7.68 20.81
CA ARG A 10 7.88 -7.17 21.53
C ARG A 10 7.63 -5.76 22.07
N ARG A 11 6.90 -4.93 21.34
CA ARG A 11 6.60 -3.54 21.73
C ARG A 11 5.29 -3.40 22.49
N ASP A 12 4.63 -4.51 22.78
CA ASP A 12 3.33 -4.53 23.47
C ASP A 12 2.29 -3.68 22.74
N LEU A 13 2.21 -3.85 21.42
CA LEU A 13 1.27 -3.13 20.56
C LEU A 13 0.26 -4.10 19.95
N PRO A 14 -1.01 -3.66 19.79
CA PRO A 14 -2.01 -4.51 19.15
C PRO A 14 -1.72 -4.67 17.65
N PRO A 15 -2.25 -5.73 17.00
CA PRO A 15 -2.06 -5.94 15.55
C PRO A 15 -2.52 -4.77 14.69
N SER A 16 -3.47 -3.97 15.17
CA SER A 16 -3.98 -2.79 14.46
C SER A 16 -3.08 -1.56 14.55
N ALA A 17 -2.04 -1.57 15.41
CA ALA A 17 -1.11 -0.44 15.56
C ALA A 17 0.06 -0.57 14.58
N LEU A 18 -0.26 -0.76 13.29
CA LEU A 18 0.72 -1.01 12.25
C LEU A 18 0.35 -0.25 10.99
N ALA A 19 1.32 0.47 10.42
CA ALA A 19 1.22 0.99 9.07
C ALA A 19 2.37 0.41 8.25
N LEU A 20 2.14 0.22 6.96
CA LEU A 20 3.16 -0.28 6.04
C LEU A 20 3.50 0.80 5.04
N VAL A 21 4.79 1.05 4.86
CA VAL A 21 5.31 1.99 3.86
C VAL A 21 6.30 1.25 3.01
N GLY A 22 6.12 1.29 1.69
CA GLY A 22 6.99 0.59 0.77
C GLY A 22 7.46 1.47 -0.37
N PHE A 23 8.59 1.10 -0.95
CA PHE A 23 9.13 1.70 -2.16
C PHE A 23 9.46 0.58 -3.14
N SER A 24 8.99 0.69 -4.38
CA SER A 24 9.26 -0.27 -5.46
C SER A 24 8.84 -1.69 -5.06
N GLN A 25 9.77 -2.62 -4.92
CA GLN A 25 9.46 -3.98 -4.45
C GLN A 25 8.87 -3.99 -3.04
N GLY A 26 9.28 -3.04 -2.19
CA GLY A 26 8.69 -2.85 -0.87
C GLY A 26 7.21 -2.53 -0.93
N THR A 27 6.75 -1.77 -1.93
CA THR A 27 5.33 -1.52 -2.17
C THR A 27 4.61 -2.81 -2.51
N MET A 28 5.17 -3.63 -3.40
CA MET A 28 4.59 -4.93 -3.76
C MET A 28 4.43 -5.82 -2.54
N MET A 29 5.46 -5.88 -1.68
CA MET A 29 5.43 -6.67 -0.45
C MET A 29 4.44 -6.11 0.57
N SER A 30 4.37 -4.78 0.72
CA SER A 30 3.45 -4.14 1.65
C SER A 30 1.99 -4.43 1.29
N LEU A 31 1.66 -4.38 0.01
CA LEU A 31 0.33 -4.72 -0.47
C LEU A 31 0.05 -6.22 -0.30
N HIS A 32 1.02 -7.05 -0.67
CA HIS A 32 0.87 -8.51 -0.55
C HIS A 32 0.60 -8.92 0.90
N VAL A 33 1.41 -8.45 1.83
CA VAL A 33 1.30 -8.80 3.25
C VAL A 33 0.10 -8.09 3.89
N GLY A 34 -0.03 -6.77 3.66
CA GLY A 34 -1.04 -5.96 4.33
C GLY A 34 -2.46 -6.38 4.04
N LEU A 35 -2.76 -6.74 2.80
CA LEU A 35 -4.10 -7.15 2.39
C LEU A 35 -4.47 -8.54 2.88
N ARG A 36 -3.49 -9.36 3.23
CA ARG A 36 -3.70 -10.74 3.70
C ARG A 36 -3.67 -10.89 5.22
N ARG A 37 -3.36 -9.82 5.95
CA ARG A 37 -3.36 -9.87 7.40
C ARG A 37 -4.79 -10.01 7.94
N PRO A 38 -5.01 -10.84 8.98
CA PRO A 38 -6.36 -10.98 9.58
C PRO A 38 -6.84 -9.69 10.23
N VAL A 39 -5.94 -8.85 10.75
CA VAL A 39 -6.27 -7.53 11.28
C VAL A 39 -5.63 -6.49 10.35
N ALA A 40 -6.44 -5.59 9.82
CA ALA A 40 -5.96 -4.60 8.87
C ALA A 40 -4.93 -3.66 9.50
N PRO A 41 -3.83 -3.34 8.80
CA PRO A 41 -3.00 -2.20 9.21
C PRO A 41 -3.83 -0.92 9.13
N VAL A 42 -3.41 0.12 9.83
CA VAL A 42 -4.13 1.40 9.81
C VAL A 42 -4.08 2.07 8.44
N GLY A 43 -3.04 1.78 7.67
CA GLY A 43 -2.89 2.29 6.32
C GLY A 43 -1.66 1.72 5.64
N ILE A 44 -1.64 1.82 4.32
CA ILE A 44 -0.49 1.43 3.48
C ILE A 44 -0.15 2.61 2.58
N VAL A 45 1.12 3.01 2.57
CA VAL A 45 1.64 3.99 1.61
C VAL A 45 2.61 3.26 0.69
N GLY A 46 2.33 3.28 -0.60
CA GLY A 46 3.16 2.63 -1.60
C GLY A 46 3.73 3.63 -2.59
N TYR A 47 5.06 3.70 -2.65
CA TYR A 47 5.79 4.56 -3.58
C TYR A 47 6.33 3.73 -4.74
N SER A 48 6.10 4.19 -5.96
CA SER A 48 6.78 3.71 -7.17
C SER A 48 6.75 2.19 -7.34
N GLY A 49 5.59 1.58 -7.03
CA GLY A 49 5.42 0.14 -7.09
C GLY A 49 4.25 -0.29 -7.95
N MET A 50 3.81 -1.51 -7.74
CA MET A 50 2.66 -2.06 -8.46
C MET A 50 1.97 -3.11 -7.59
N LEU A 51 0.74 -3.41 -7.91
CA LEU A 51 0.01 -4.53 -7.31
C LEU A 51 0.23 -5.77 -8.18
N VAL A 52 0.80 -6.81 -7.57
CA VAL A 52 1.04 -8.07 -8.28
C VAL A 52 -0.20 -8.95 -8.16
N MET A 53 -0.83 -9.21 -9.32
CA MET A 53 -1.90 -10.19 -9.44
C MET A 53 -1.42 -11.33 -10.34
N PRO A 54 -1.60 -12.59 -9.92
CA PRO A 54 -1.25 -13.71 -10.77
C PRO A 54 -2.07 -13.67 -12.08
N GLU A 55 -1.41 -13.90 -13.21
CA GLU A 55 -2.02 -13.75 -14.55
C GLU A 55 -3.23 -14.66 -14.77
N LYS A 56 -3.28 -15.80 -14.11
CA LYS A 56 -4.32 -16.82 -14.31
C LYS A 56 -5.39 -16.82 -13.23
N VAL A 57 -5.38 -15.82 -12.34
CA VAL A 57 -6.33 -15.75 -11.22
C VAL A 57 -7.29 -14.60 -11.50
N ASP A 58 -8.58 -14.85 -11.46
CA ASP A 58 -9.57 -13.80 -11.62
C ASP A 58 -9.71 -12.95 -10.33
N VAL A 59 -10.45 -11.85 -10.44
CA VAL A 59 -10.64 -10.93 -9.31
C VAL A 59 -11.32 -11.63 -8.12
N GLU A 60 -12.27 -12.52 -8.41
CA GLU A 60 -12.98 -13.25 -7.34
C GLU A 60 -12.05 -14.17 -6.56
N SER A 61 -11.20 -14.93 -7.26
CA SER A 61 -10.22 -15.81 -6.61
C SER A 61 -9.19 -15.01 -5.82
N PHE A 62 -8.75 -13.87 -6.36
CA PHE A 62 -7.84 -12.99 -5.65
C PHE A 62 -8.51 -12.40 -4.41
N ALA A 63 -9.77 -11.97 -4.53
CA ALA A 63 -10.53 -11.41 -3.43
C ALA A 63 -10.68 -12.40 -2.27
N ALA A 64 -10.76 -13.70 -2.56
CA ALA A 64 -10.85 -14.73 -1.52
C ALA A 64 -9.60 -14.79 -0.63
N GLU A 65 -8.44 -14.34 -1.12
CA GLU A 65 -7.20 -14.28 -0.34
C GLU A 65 -7.10 -13.02 0.52
N ILE A 66 -7.94 -12.01 0.25
CA ILE A 66 -7.89 -10.72 0.95
C ILE A 66 -8.63 -10.84 2.27
N SER A 67 -7.92 -10.62 3.36
CA SER A 67 -8.47 -10.67 4.73
C SER A 67 -8.73 -9.29 5.31
N SER A 68 -8.15 -8.24 4.75
CA SER A 68 -8.30 -6.89 5.28
C SER A 68 -8.36 -5.86 4.16
N LYS A 69 -9.01 -4.73 4.47
CA LYS A 69 -9.22 -3.64 3.51
C LYS A 69 -8.78 -2.30 4.11
N PRO A 70 -7.46 -2.13 4.36
CA PRO A 70 -6.96 -0.87 4.91
C PRO A 70 -7.01 0.25 3.89
N PRO A 71 -7.02 1.52 4.33
CA PRO A 71 -6.81 2.63 3.42
C PRO A 71 -5.43 2.55 2.76
N VAL A 72 -5.36 2.89 1.48
CA VAL A 72 -4.12 2.82 0.69
C VAL A 72 -3.88 4.16 0.02
N LEU A 73 -2.65 4.65 0.08
CA LEU A 73 -2.18 5.78 -0.71
C LEU A 73 -1.05 5.30 -1.62
N LEU A 74 -1.21 5.53 -2.92
CA LEU A 74 -0.21 5.19 -3.93
C LEU A 74 0.40 6.48 -4.48
N ILE A 75 1.71 6.55 -4.52
CA ILE A 75 2.44 7.71 -5.02
C ILE A 75 3.45 7.24 -6.07
N HIS A 76 3.47 7.93 -7.21
CA HIS A 76 4.28 7.50 -8.35
C HIS A 76 4.78 8.70 -9.14
N GLY A 77 6.02 8.65 -9.57
CA GLY A 77 6.58 9.64 -10.49
C GLY A 77 6.15 9.36 -11.92
N ASP A 78 5.71 10.39 -12.65
CA ASP A 78 5.25 10.21 -14.02
C ASP A 78 6.39 10.04 -15.02
N ALA A 79 7.64 10.25 -14.59
CA ALA A 79 8.83 10.02 -15.39
C ALA A 79 9.58 8.73 -15.02
N ASP A 80 8.94 7.85 -14.26
CA ASP A 80 9.52 6.57 -13.84
C ASP A 80 9.70 5.66 -15.06
N GLN A 81 10.95 5.29 -15.36
CA GLN A 81 11.29 4.45 -16.50
C GLN A 81 11.39 2.95 -16.12
N LEU A 82 11.46 2.64 -14.85
CA LEU A 82 11.52 1.25 -14.38
C LEU A 82 10.11 0.67 -14.21
N ILE A 83 9.23 1.42 -13.54
CA ILE A 83 7.83 1.05 -13.39
C ILE A 83 7.00 2.21 -13.92
N PRO A 84 6.38 2.07 -15.11
CA PRO A 84 5.59 3.16 -15.69
C PRO A 84 4.44 3.60 -14.77
N VAL A 85 4.08 4.88 -14.86
CA VAL A 85 3.01 5.46 -14.02
C VAL A 85 1.66 4.74 -14.22
N GLN A 86 1.46 4.11 -15.36
CA GLN A 86 0.27 3.29 -15.63
C GLN A 86 0.08 2.18 -14.58
N ALA A 87 1.17 1.71 -13.99
CA ALA A 87 1.09 0.69 -12.93
C ALA A 87 0.32 1.21 -11.71
N LEU A 88 0.44 2.51 -11.39
CA LEU A 88 -0.35 3.12 -10.31
C LEU A 88 -1.84 3.05 -10.61
N PHE A 89 -2.24 3.45 -11.81
CA PHE A 89 -3.65 3.45 -12.19
C PHE A 89 -4.21 2.03 -12.24
N HIS A 90 -3.42 1.08 -12.73
CA HIS A 90 -3.81 -0.33 -12.74
C HIS A 90 -4.00 -0.86 -11.32
N ALA A 91 -3.08 -0.53 -10.40
CA ALA A 91 -3.19 -0.92 -9.01
C ALA A 91 -4.43 -0.30 -8.35
N ALA A 92 -4.68 1.00 -8.59
CA ALA A 92 -5.84 1.68 -8.04
C ALA A 92 -7.16 1.06 -8.52
N GLN A 93 -7.25 0.71 -9.80
CA GLN A 93 -8.42 0.04 -10.35
C GLN A 93 -8.62 -1.34 -9.74
N SER A 94 -7.56 -2.11 -9.60
CA SER A 94 -7.62 -3.45 -9.01
C SER A 94 -8.06 -3.38 -7.54
N LEU A 95 -7.52 -2.44 -6.79
CA LEU A 95 -7.90 -2.24 -5.39
C LEU A 95 -9.37 -1.82 -5.28
N ALA A 96 -9.83 -0.92 -6.15
CA ALA A 96 -11.23 -0.51 -6.17
C ALA A 96 -12.15 -1.69 -6.44
N ALA A 97 -11.78 -2.58 -7.38
CA ALA A 97 -12.54 -3.79 -7.67
C ALA A 97 -12.62 -4.73 -6.46
N LEU A 98 -11.63 -4.68 -5.58
CA LEU A 98 -11.59 -5.47 -4.34
C LEU A 98 -12.29 -4.76 -3.17
N GLY A 99 -12.84 -3.57 -3.39
CA GLY A 99 -13.49 -2.79 -2.34
C GLY A 99 -12.53 -2.12 -1.37
N ILE A 100 -11.28 -1.92 -1.77
CA ILE A 100 -10.26 -1.30 -0.93
C ILE A 100 -10.15 0.17 -1.30
N PRO A 101 -10.35 1.12 -0.34
CA PRO A 101 -10.25 2.54 -0.63
C PRO A 101 -8.80 2.92 -0.93
N ALA A 102 -8.56 3.42 -2.14
CA ALA A 102 -7.23 3.84 -2.57
C ALA A 102 -7.28 5.30 -3.03
N GLN A 103 -6.30 6.06 -2.55
CA GLN A 103 -6.02 7.41 -3.03
C GLN A 103 -4.69 7.36 -3.78
N TRP A 104 -4.43 8.35 -4.62
CA TRP A 104 -3.15 8.41 -5.31
C TRP A 104 -2.68 9.84 -5.51
N HIS A 105 -1.36 9.96 -5.70
CA HIS A 105 -0.71 11.21 -6.05
C HIS A 105 0.33 10.94 -7.14
N ILE A 106 0.33 11.76 -8.17
CA ILE A 106 1.32 11.69 -9.24
C ILE A 106 2.35 12.80 -9.02
N SER A 107 3.62 12.41 -8.87
CA SER A 107 4.73 13.35 -8.72
C SER A 107 5.26 13.72 -10.10
N SER A 108 4.97 14.95 -10.54
CA SER A 108 5.31 15.43 -11.88
C SER A 108 6.83 15.55 -12.06
N GLY A 109 7.35 14.99 -13.15
CA GLY A 109 8.77 15.06 -13.49
C GLY A 109 9.68 14.17 -12.64
N VAL A 110 9.11 13.33 -11.78
CA VAL A 110 9.90 12.47 -10.89
C VAL A 110 10.05 11.09 -11.52
N GLY A 111 11.26 10.56 -11.48
CA GLY A 111 11.56 9.21 -11.95
C GLY A 111 11.24 8.15 -10.92
N HIS A 112 12.05 7.10 -10.87
CA HIS A 112 11.88 6.00 -9.90
C HIS A 112 12.45 6.43 -8.54
N GLY A 113 11.68 7.23 -7.81
CA GLY A 113 12.11 7.80 -6.55
C GLY A 113 10.94 8.42 -5.80
N ILE A 114 11.26 9.12 -4.72
CA ILE A 114 10.29 9.78 -3.85
C ILE A 114 10.70 11.25 -3.73
N ASP A 115 9.82 12.18 -4.09
CA ASP A 115 10.06 13.60 -3.92
C ASP A 115 9.54 14.11 -2.57
N GLN A 116 9.81 15.39 -2.26
CA GLN A 116 9.39 15.99 -0.99
C GLN A 116 7.88 16.01 -0.84
N GLU A 117 7.15 16.32 -1.91
CA GLU A 117 5.68 16.35 -1.87
C GLU A 117 5.13 14.95 -1.62
N GLY A 118 5.72 13.92 -2.24
CA GLY A 118 5.33 12.54 -1.98
C GLY A 118 5.54 12.14 -0.53
N LEU A 119 6.67 12.53 0.06
CA LEU A 119 6.93 12.28 1.48
C LEU A 119 5.92 13.01 2.36
N ARG A 120 5.62 14.27 2.05
CA ARG A 120 4.65 15.06 2.82
C ARG A 120 3.26 14.42 2.78
N GLN A 121 2.81 14.02 1.60
CA GLN A 121 1.50 13.40 1.45
C GLN A 121 1.42 12.05 2.15
N GLY A 122 2.48 11.26 2.07
CA GLY A 122 2.56 9.98 2.79
C GLY A 122 2.47 10.16 4.29
N GLY A 123 3.22 11.13 4.83
CA GLY A 123 3.19 11.45 6.26
C GLY A 123 1.83 11.94 6.74
N GLU A 124 1.20 12.83 6.00
CA GLU A 124 -0.14 13.32 6.34
C GLU A 124 -1.19 12.22 6.29
N PHE A 125 -1.10 11.35 5.29
CA PHE A 125 -2.00 10.21 5.16
C PHE A 125 -1.90 9.29 6.38
N LEU A 126 -0.67 8.95 6.78
CA LEU A 126 -0.46 8.08 7.94
C LEU A 126 -0.95 8.71 9.23
N ALA A 127 -0.72 10.01 9.40
CA ALA A 127 -1.20 10.73 10.58
C ALA A 127 -2.73 10.66 10.68
N LYS A 128 -3.42 10.84 9.57
CA LYS A 128 -4.88 10.71 9.51
C LYS A 128 -5.34 9.28 9.79
N CYS A 129 -4.64 8.29 9.26
CA CYS A 129 -4.97 6.89 9.48
C CYS A 129 -4.85 6.51 10.96
N PHE A 130 -3.77 6.92 11.63
CA PHE A 130 -3.60 6.65 13.05
C PHE A 130 -4.61 7.41 13.91
N ALA A 131 -4.96 8.63 13.55
CA ALA A 131 -5.98 9.40 14.26
C ALA A 131 -7.36 8.73 14.14
N ALA A 132 -7.71 8.24 12.95
CA ALA A 132 -8.99 7.56 12.72
C ALA A 132 -9.05 6.19 13.40
N GLY A 133 -7.91 5.52 13.60
CA GLY A 133 -7.82 4.22 14.24
C GLY A 133 -7.91 4.24 15.76
N LYS A 134 -7.97 5.42 16.35
CA LYS A 134 -8.14 5.57 17.81
C LYS A 134 -9.63 5.53 18.20
#